data_752ffd993b8984c5fcba6fd68d512927
#
_entry.id   752ffd993b8984c5fcba6fd68d512927
#
_cell.length_a   1.000
_cell.length_b   1.000
_cell.length_c   1.000
_cell.angle_alpha   90.00
_cell.angle_beta   90.00
_cell.angle_gamma   90.00
#
_symmetry.space_group_name_H-M   'P 1'
#
loop_
_entity.id
_entity.type
_entity.pdbx_description
1 polymer ?
#
loop_
_entity_poly.entity_id
_entity_poly.type
_entity_poly.pdbx_seq_one_letter_code
_entity_poly.pdbx_strand_id
1 'polypeptide(L)'
;MPTLNKKGQLHSYNDKLAIIYRDSEKEWYKSGQWHREGDSPDALWADGAKLWFKNGRQHREGDKPAEIWPDGSKFWYKNGLQHRKGDKPAEILADGTKSWCKNGELHREGGKPAIIYADGLKRWFEHGKEWYKNGDGD
;
A
#
# COMPACT_ATOMS: atom_id res chain seq x y z
N MET A 1 -0.65 28.05 4.42
CA MET A 1 -1.99 27.86 5.03
C MET A 1 -2.67 26.67 4.38
N PRO A 2 -3.30 25.77 5.15
CA PRO A 2 -4.09 24.70 4.57
C PRO A 2 -5.29 25.25 3.80
N THR A 3 -5.68 24.54 2.76
CA THR A 3 -6.84 24.88 1.95
C THR A 3 -8.08 24.16 2.50
N LEU A 4 -9.15 24.89 2.75
CA LEU A 4 -10.39 24.36 3.34
C LEU A 4 -11.57 24.53 2.39
N ASN A 5 -12.54 23.62 2.49
CA ASN A 5 -13.82 23.76 1.79
C ASN A 5 -14.79 24.62 2.62
N LYS A 6 -16.02 24.82 2.11
CA LYS A 6 -17.06 25.62 2.78
C LYS A 6 -17.47 25.07 4.15
N LYS A 7 -17.21 23.80 4.43
CA LYS A 7 -17.47 23.16 5.72
C LYS A 7 -16.28 23.21 6.66
N GLY A 8 -15.18 23.88 6.28
CA GLY A 8 -13.95 23.95 7.09
C GLY A 8 -13.10 22.68 7.06
N GLN A 9 -13.34 21.75 6.14
CA GLN A 9 -12.57 20.52 5.99
C GLN A 9 -11.42 20.73 5.00
N LEU A 10 -10.30 20.07 5.22
CA LEU A 10 -9.17 20.08 4.27
C LEU A 10 -9.64 19.64 2.88
N HIS A 11 -9.28 20.43 1.88
CA HIS A 11 -9.75 20.20 0.53
C HIS A 11 -8.79 20.78 -0.52
N SER A 12 -8.43 19.98 -1.49
CA SER A 12 -7.60 20.40 -2.62
C SER A 12 -8.49 20.88 -3.76
N TYR A 13 -8.20 22.04 -4.29
CA TYR A 13 -8.92 22.61 -5.43
C TYR A 13 -8.01 22.58 -6.66
N ASN A 14 -8.50 22.02 -7.77
CA ASN A 14 -7.80 22.00 -9.05
C ASN A 14 -6.39 21.41 -8.92
N ASP A 15 -6.26 20.29 -8.21
CA ASP A 15 -5.00 19.58 -7.93
C ASP A 15 -3.95 20.43 -7.17
N LYS A 16 -4.39 21.52 -6.55
CA LYS A 16 -3.51 22.28 -5.66
C LYS A 16 -3.45 21.59 -4.30
N LEU A 17 -2.27 21.69 -3.68
CA LEU A 17 -2.05 21.11 -2.36
C LEU A 17 -3.02 21.68 -1.32
N ALA A 18 -3.62 20.79 -0.50
CA ALA A 18 -4.41 21.22 0.64
C ALA A 18 -3.52 21.65 1.80
N ILE A 19 -2.38 20.99 1.95
CA ILE A 19 -1.44 21.29 3.03
C ILE A 19 0.00 20.95 2.62
N ILE A 20 0.95 21.79 3.02
CA ILE A 20 2.39 21.58 2.87
C ILE A 20 2.99 21.72 4.26
N TYR A 21 3.65 20.68 4.73
CA TYR A 21 4.33 20.69 6.01
C TYR A 21 5.76 21.25 5.89
N ARG A 22 6.37 21.64 7.01
CA ARG A 22 7.72 22.22 7.04
C ARG A 22 8.80 21.29 6.48
N ASP A 23 8.64 19.99 6.66
CA ASP A 23 9.55 18.96 6.17
C ASP A 23 9.31 18.58 4.71
N SER A 24 8.47 19.35 3.99
CA SER A 24 8.10 19.14 2.58
C SER A 24 7.15 17.99 2.33
N GLU A 25 6.50 17.47 3.37
CA GLU A 25 5.38 16.56 3.18
C GLU A 25 4.23 17.28 2.49
N LYS A 26 3.59 16.60 1.56
CA LYS A 26 2.50 17.15 0.75
C LYS A 26 1.30 16.24 0.82
N GLU A 27 0.15 16.81 1.03
CA GLU A 27 -1.10 16.07 1.13
C GLU A 27 -2.21 16.74 0.34
N TRP A 28 -3.02 15.90 -0.31
CA TRP A 28 -4.21 16.30 -1.04
C TRP A 28 -5.43 15.74 -0.34
N TYR A 29 -6.47 16.57 -0.24
CA TYR A 29 -7.69 16.23 0.49
C TYR A 29 -8.93 16.54 -0.30
N LYS A 30 -9.98 15.76 -0.05
CA LYS A 30 -11.33 16.05 -0.49
C LYS A 30 -12.27 15.84 0.71
N SER A 31 -12.93 16.91 1.12
CA SER A 31 -13.88 16.88 2.23
C SER A 31 -13.32 16.21 3.49
N GLY A 32 -12.09 16.57 3.85
CA GLY A 32 -11.41 16.10 5.06
C GLY A 32 -10.71 14.75 4.96
N GLN A 33 -10.80 14.07 3.81
CA GLN A 33 -10.11 12.79 3.59
C GLN A 33 -9.00 12.92 2.56
N TRP A 34 -7.92 12.13 2.71
CA TRP A 34 -6.86 12.06 1.71
C TRP A 34 -7.46 11.69 0.35
N HIS A 35 -7.26 12.58 -0.62
CA HIS A 35 -7.76 12.37 -1.98
C HIS A 35 -7.07 13.30 -2.96
N ARG A 36 -6.66 12.78 -4.09
CA ARG A 36 -6.17 13.55 -5.22
C ARG A 36 -6.83 13.02 -6.50
N GLU A 37 -7.22 13.94 -7.38
CA GLU A 37 -7.85 13.54 -8.63
C GLU A 37 -6.86 12.80 -9.54
N GLY A 38 -7.38 11.83 -10.28
CA GLY A 38 -6.58 10.97 -11.15
C GLY A 38 -5.79 9.92 -10.37
N ASP A 39 -4.73 9.40 -10.98
CA ASP A 39 -3.88 8.35 -10.39
C ASP A 39 -2.58 8.91 -9.81
N SER A 40 -2.61 10.13 -9.33
CA SER A 40 -1.50 10.75 -8.62
C SER A 40 -1.60 10.43 -7.13
N PRO A 41 -0.47 10.33 -6.41
CA PRO A 41 -0.52 10.01 -4.98
C PRO A 41 -1.24 11.11 -4.20
N ASP A 42 -2.01 10.69 -3.19
CA ASP A 42 -2.75 11.60 -2.32
C ASP A 42 -1.87 12.19 -1.23
N ALA A 43 -0.78 11.53 -0.91
CA ALA A 43 0.22 12.01 0.03
C ALA A 43 1.62 11.75 -0.50
N LEU A 44 2.50 12.73 -0.30
CA LEU A 44 3.94 12.63 -0.56
C LEU A 44 4.65 12.98 0.74
N TRP A 45 5.39 12.03 1.30
CA TRP A 45 6.13 12.25 2.54
C TRP A 45 7.51 12.88 2.25
N ALA A 46 8.11 13.46 3.28
CA ALA A 46 9.39 14.17 3.17
C ALA A 46 10.52 13.30 2.61
N ASP A 47 10.52 12.01 2.93
CA ASP A 47 11.51 11.05 2.44
C ASP A 47 11.28 10.60 0.99
N GLY A 48 10.16 11.02 0.38
CA GLY A 48 9.79 10.64 -0.98
C GLY A 48 8.80 9.49 -1.08
N ALA A 49 8.34 8.94 0.04
CA ALA A 49 7.30 7.92 0.04
C ALA A 49 6.01 8.45 -0.58
N LYS A 50 5.33 7.62 -1.37
CA LYS A 50 4.10 7.95 -2.09
C LYS A 50 2.98 7.05 -1.62
N LEU A 51 1.82 7.64 -1.31
CA LEU A 51 0.68 6.91 -0.80
C LEU A 51 -0.59 7.27 -1.57
N TRP A 52 -1.40 6.24 -1.82
CA TRP A 52 -2.69 6.36 -2.51
C TRP A 52 -3.81 5.94 -1.56
N PHE A 53 -4.88 6.70 -1.59
CA PHE A 53 -6.05 6.48 -0.72
C PHE A 53 -7.35 6.58 -1.52
N LYS A 54 -8.37 5.90 -1.04
CA LYS A 54 -9.73 6.00 -1.54
C LYS A 54 -10.68 5.98 -0.35
N ASN A 55 -11.51 7.01 -0.23
CA ASN A 55 -12.45 7.15 0.90
C ASN A 55 -11.73 7.02 2.25
N GLY A 56 -10.53 7.62 2.40
CA GLY A 56 -9.75 7.61 3.63
C GLY A 56 -8.99 6.32 3.92
N ARG A 57 -9.05 5.32 3.05
CA ARG A 57 -8.35 4.04 3.23
C ARG A 57 -7.31 3.83 2.14
N GLN A 58 -6.17 3.22 2.49
CA GLN A 58 -5.16 2.90 1.48
C GLN A 58 -5.76 2.02 0.40
N HIS A 59 -5.63 2.48 -0.84
CA HIS A 59 -6.21 1.81 -1.99
C HIS A 59 -5.69 2.44 -3.28
N ARG A 60 -5.42 1.63 -4.30
CA ARG A 60 -5.12 2.13 -5.64
C ARG A 60 -5.72 1.21 -6.67
N GLU A 61 -6.42 1.77 -7.63
CA GLU A 61 -7.04 1.03 -8.72
C GLU A 61 -6.00 0.52 -9.73
N GLY A 62 -6.35 -0.54 -10.45
CA GLY A 62 -5.57 -1.00 -11.61
C GLY A 62 -4.34 -1.82 -11.30
N ASP A 63 -4.35 -2.66 -10.28
CA ASP A 63 -3.23 -3.54 -9.90
C ASP A 63 -1.91 -2.79 -9.69
N LYS A 64 -1.99 -1.58 -9.15
CA LYS A 64 -0.84 -0.75 -8.85
C LYS A 64 -0.62 -0.67 -7.33
N PRO A 65 0.63 -0.52 -6.87
CA PRO A 65 0.86 -0.40 -5.43
C PRO A 65 0.26 0.89 -4.88
N ALA A 66 -0.37 0.80 -3.71
CA ALA A 66 -0.95 1.94 -3.01
C ALA A 66 0.08 2.64 -2.12
N GLU A 67 1.28 2.08 -1.99
CA GLU A 67 2.36 2.65 -1.22
C GLU A 67 3.68 2.29 -1.89
N ILE A 68 4.52 3.31 -2.12
CA ILE A 68 5.85 3.13 -2.72
C ILE A 68 6.85 3.91 -1.87
N TRP A 69 7.85 3.21 -1.34
CA TRP A 69 8.91 3.80 -0.52
C TRP A 69 10.11 4.24 -1.37
N PRO A 70 10.94 5.18 -0.86
CA PRO A 70 12.14 5.63 -1.60
C PRO A 70 13.13 4.52 -1.94
N ASP A 71 13.20 3.47 -1.11
CA ASP A 71 14.07 2.32 -1.36
C ASP A 71 13.54 1.39 -2.46
N GLY A 72 12.36 1.68 -3.02
CA GLY A 72 11.73 0.87 -4.05
C GLY A 72 10.74 -0.16 -3.54
N SER A 73 10.60 -0.32 -2.23
CA SER A 73 9.60 -1.23 -1.64
C SER A 73 8.18 -0.81 -2.05
N LYS A 74 7.34 -1.79 -2.36
CA LYS A 74 5.98 -1.58 -2.88
C LYS A 74 4.97 -2.42 -2.11
N PHE A 75 3.83 -1.83 -1.83
CA PHE A 75 2.76 -2.45 -1.07
C PHE A 75 1.42 -2.24 -1.76
N TRP A 76 0.67 -3.31 -1.97
CA TRP A 76 -0.66 -3.28 -2.58
C TRP A 76 -1.72 -3.33 -1.49
N TYR A 77 -2.66 -2.43 -1.56
CA TYR A 77 -3.78 -2.33 -0.61
C TYR A 77 -5.10 -2.23 -1.35
N LYS A 78 -6.12 -2.81 -0.74
CA LYS A 78 -7.50 -2.67 -1.19
C LYS A 78 -8.36 -2.37 0.02
N ASN A 79 -9.03 -1.21 0.00
CA ASN A 79 -9.90 -0.76 1.09
C ASN A 79 -9.23 -0.81 2.46
N GLY A 80 -7.96 -0.41 2.54
CA GLY A 80 -7.18 -0.34 3.77
C GLY A 80 -6.51 -1.64 4.19
N LEU A 81 -6.75 -2.74 3.50
CA LEU A 81 -6.14 -4.04 3.81
C LEU A 81 -5.12 -4.43 2.75
N GLN A 82 -3.99 -4.99 3.20
CA GLN A 82 -2.97 -5.47 2.29
C GLN A 82 -3.54 -6.63 1.46
N HIS A 83 -3.55 -6.44 0.15
CA HIS A 83 -4.20 -7.37 -0.77
C HIS A 83 -3.74 -7.12 -2.19
N ARG A 84 -3.55 -8.19 -2.96
CA ARG A 84 -3.35 -8.07 -4.40
C ARG A 84 -4.07 -9.19 -5.12
N LYS A 85 -4.82 -8.84 -6.15
CA LYS A 85 -5.61 -9.76 -6.93
C LYS A 85 -4.73 -10.69 -7.77
N GLY A 86 -5.15 -11.93 -7.90
CA GLY A 86 -4.40 -12.95 -8.62
C GLY A 86 -3.27 -13.52 -7.76
N ASP A 87 -2.44 -14.39 -8.33
CA ASP A 87 -1.30 -15.00 -7.64
C ASP A 87 -0.07 -14.10 -7.70
N LYS A 88 -0.21 -12.87 -7.24
CA LYS A 88 0.86 -11.86 -7.24
C LYS A 88 1.13 -11.40 -5.82
N PRO A 89 2.38 -11.08 -5.49
CA PRO A 89 2.70 -10.60 -4.13
C PRO A 89 2.07 -9.24 -3.87
N ALA A 90 1.52 -9.08 -2.64
CA ALA A 90 0.97 -7.81 -2.17
C ALA A 90 2.04 -6.92 -1.54
N GLU A 91 3.23 -7.45 -1.35
CA GLU A 91 4.39 -6.73 -0.84
C GLU A 91 5.63 -7.19 -1.59
N ILE A 92 6.42 -6.23 -2.05
CA ILE A 92 7.74 -6.49 -2.64
C ILE A 92 8.70 -5.51 -1.99
N LEU A 93 9.62 -6.03 -1.19
CA LEU A 93 10.62 -5.22 -0.50
C LEU A 93 11.82 -4.92 -1.41
N ALA A 94 12.58 -3.89 -1.05
CA ALA A 94 13.75 -3.47 -1.82
C ALA A 94 14.80 -4.57 -1.96
N ASP A 95 14.91 -5.47 -0.98
CA ASP A 95 15.83 -6.61 -1.02
C ASP A 95 15.36 -7.77 -1.90
N GLY A 96 14.14 -7.67 -2.46
CA GLY A 96 13.54 -8.72 -3.27
C GLY A 96 12.62 -9.67 -2.52
N THR A 97 12.49 -9.54 -1.20
CA THR A 97 11.52 -10.33 -0.42
C THR A 97 10.11 -10.07 -0.92
N LYS A 98 9.32 -11.12 -1.05
CA LYS A 98 7.94 -11.06 -1.56
C LYS A 98 6.97 -11.70 -0.58
N SER A 99 5.83 -11.07 -0.37
CA SER A 99 4.78 -11.61 0.49
C SER A 99 3.42 -11.56 -0.20
N TRP A 100 2.66 -12.63 -0.08
CA TRP A 100 1.30 -12.74 -0.62
C TRP A 100 0.31 -12.53 0.51
N CYS A 101 -0.62 -11.62 0.32
CA CYS A 101 -1.64 -11.30 1.30
C CYS A 101 -3.02 -11.28 0.65
N LYS A 102 -4.01 -11.70 1.42
CA LYS A 102 -5.41 -11.65 1.04
C LYS A 102 -6.20 -11.04 2.19
N ASN A 103 -6.86 -9.94 1.94
CA ASN A 103 -7.66 -9.22 2.94
C ASN A 103 -6.91 -8.96 4.25
N GLY A 104 -5.65 -8.56 4.15
CA GLY A 104 -4.81 -8.19 5.30
C GLY A 104 -4.08 -9.35 5.97
N GLU A 105 -4.31 -10.59 5.52
CA GLU A 105 -3.66 -11.76 6.10
C GLU A 105 -2.66 -12.39 5.14
N LEU A 106 -1.54 -12.88 5.66
CA LEU A 106 -0.62 -13.69 4.87
C LEU A 106 -1.35 -14.92 4.36
N HIS A 107 -1.38 -15.08 3.04
CA HIS A 107 -2.13 -16.17 2.41
C HIS A 107 -1.70 -16.34 0.96
N ARG A 108 -1.52 -17.59 0.54
CA ARG A 108 -1.32 -17.91 -0.87
C ARG A 108 -1.94 -19.25 -1.21
N GLU A 109 -2.74 -19.26 -2.26
CA GLU A 109 -3.43 -20.44 -2.76
C GLU A 109 -2.48 -21.46 -3.39
N GLY A 110 -2.92 -22.71 -3.48
CA GLY A 110 -2.25 -23.75 -4.26
C GLY A 110 -1.01 -24.37 -3.64
N GLY A 111 -0.88 -24.33 -2.32
CA GLY A 111 0.26 -24.95 -1.63
C GLY A 111 1.58 -24.24 -1.90
N LYS A 112 1.52 -22.99 -2.32
CA LYS A 112 2.69 -22.16 -2.61
C LYS A 112 3.09 -21.33 -1.37
N PRO A 113 4.37 -20.96 -1.23
CA PRO A 113 4.79 -20.14 -0.09
C PRO A 113 4.18 -18.74 -0.17
N ALA A 114 3.72 -18.22 0.99
CA ALA A 114 3.18 -16.88 1.10
C ALA A 114 4.26 -15.83 1.38
N ILE A 115 5.45 -16.25 1.82
CA ILE A 115 6.64 -15.40 1.92
C ILE A 115 7.80 -16.10 1.24
N ILE A 116 8.50 -15.34 0.39
CA ILE A 116 9.78 -15.78 -0.19
C ILE A 116 10.78 -14.67 0.11
N TYR A 117 11.74 -14.98 0.98
CA TYR A 117 12.78 -14.03 1.37
C TYR A 117 13.83 -13.86 0.28
N ALA A 118 14.61 -12.78 0.36
CA ALA A 118 15.67 -12.48 -0.59
C ALA A 118 16.73 -13.59 -0.67
N ASP A 119 16.98 -14.31 0.45
CA ASP A 119 17.92 -15.42 0.51
C ASP A 119 17.34 -16.75 0.02
N GLY A 120 16.06 -16.74 -0.43
CA GLY A 120 15.38 -17.94 -0.92
C GLY A 120 14.62 -18.73 0.12
N LEU A 121 14.71 -18.37 1.41
CA LEU A 121 13.92 -19.00 2.46
C LEU A 121 12.42 -18.78 2.15
N LYS A 122 11.58 -19.78 2.46
CA LYS A 122 10.15 -19.78 2.15
C LYS A 122 9.34 -20.11 3.38
N ARG A 123 8.19 -19.43 3.51
CA ARG A 123 7.24 -19.71 4.57
C ARG A 123 5.82 -19.80 3.99
N TRP A 124 5.07 -20.77 4.46
CA TRP A 124 3.71 -21.05 3.98
C TRP A 124 2.68 -20.55 4.98
N PHE A 125 1.69 -19.83 4.49
CA PHE A 125 0.59 -19.32 5.31
C PHE A 125 -0.74 -19.52 4.60
N GLU A 126 -1.77 -19.79 5.38
CA GLU A 126 -3.15 -19.81 4.92
C GLU A 126 -4.00 -19.08 5.95
N HIS A 127 -4.67 -18.00 5.50
CA HIS A 127 -5.46 -17.12 6.37
C HIS A 127 -4.70 -16.68 7.63
N GLY A 128 -3.45 -16.27 7.46
CA GLY A 128 -2.61 -15.77 8.55
C GLY A 128 -1.96 -16.84 9.41
N LYS A 129 -2.26 -18.12 9.19
CA LYS A 129 -1.69 -19.22 9.96
C LYS A 129 -0.56 -19.89 9.18
N GLU A 130 0.60 -20.02 9.81
CA GLU A 130 1.73 -20.70 9.21
C GLU A 130 1.52 -22.22 9.23
N TRP A 131 1.89 -22.87 8.12
CA TRP A 131 1.89 -24.33 8.02
C TRP A 131 3.14 -24.80 7.30
N TYR A 132 3.48 -26.07 7.48
CA TYR A 132 4.67 -26.63 6.87
C TYR A 132 4.27 -27.66 5.81
N LYS A 133 4.93 -27.57 4.67
CA LYS A 133 4.71 -28.50 3.58
C LYS A 133 5.36 -29.83 3.90
N ASN A 134 4.58 -30.89 3.96
CA ASN A 134 5.09 -32.23 4.23
C ASN A 134 6.06 -32.69 3.13
N GLY A 135 7.21 -33.20 3.54
CA GLY A 135 8.16 -33.86 2.66
C GLY A 135 9.26 -33.00 2.07
N ASP A 136 9.28 -31.70 2.33
CA ASP A 136 10.28 -30.80 1.74
C ASP A 136 11.25 -30.23 2.77
N GLY A 137 11.47 -30.88 3.86
CA GLY A 137 12.42 -30.39 4.87
C GLY A 137 12.19 -28.96 5.31
N ASP A 138 11.04 -28.45 4.96
CA ASP A 138 10.50 -27.18 5.40
C ASP A 138 11.37 -25.96 5.21
#